data_b28caf1eb0230694bf20b64abcbe75ce
#
_entry.id   b28caf1eb0230694bf20b64abcbe75ce
#
_cell.length_a   1.000
_cell.length_b   1.000
_cell.length_c   1.000
_cell.angle_alpha   90.00
_cell.angle_beta   90.00
_cell.angle_gamma   90.00
#
_symmetry.space_group_name_H-M   'P 1'
#
loop_
_entity.id
_entity.type
_entity.pdbx_description
1 polymer ?
#
loop_
_entity_poly.entity_id
_entity_poly.type
_entity_poly.pdbx_seq_one_letter_code
_entity_poly.pdbx_strand_id
1 'polypeptide(L)'
;SNSEVTGTFWTIGKGAPRVFYNVISLNERIPSFAAAWVNTTSAEATGEILGAIQSELSVAFPSAEVLAIPFEQGPPTDSPIEIRIIGQDLEVLRQEALKLRAILASVRNVTYARASLSTAEPKLTFTPRENAAAATGLSTGDLAQRINSALMGDKAGTVLEGNTELDVRVKFQTSSRNQMSDLSSLPILANGRDGIPLSELGDWQLVPTSSSIDRRQGERISSVRGYLTPFSLAGGVLADFTQKLEEQNYTPPEGYRLQLGGEAESSSESIGGIIQVFIFFTLAMAGIIILSLNSFRYAGLIGIVAILSFGLALLGVRIFGYPFGYMALIGSLGMMGLAINGAIIVLSALKADPRSQSGDSEGIANVVVDSTRHIISTTLTTIGGFVPLIVNGGEFWPPLATAIAGGVVGSAVIALSMVPSVFAYIQRKKVRKAAVLQVA
;
A
#
# COMPACT_ATOMS: atom_id res chain seq x y z
N SER A 1 5.16 -3.76 -30.93
CA SER A 1 5.74 -2.48 -30.47
C SER A 1 4.66 -1.43 -30.46
N ASN A 2 4.36 -0.88 -29.30
CA ASN A 2 3.40 0.21 -29.14
C ASN A 2 4.13 1.55 -29.27
N SER A 3 3.60 2.48 -30.06
CA SER A 3 4.18 3.81 -30.30
C SER A 3 4.28 4.65 -29.02
N GLU A 4 3.45 4.38 -28.03
CA GLU A 4 3.43 5.07 -26.75
C GLU A 4 4.54 4.61 -25.78
N VAL A 5 5.27 3.53 -26.11
CA VAL A 5 6.39 3.04 -25.32
C VAL A 5 7.70 3.62 -25.84
N THR A 6 8.35 4.44 -25.04
CA THR A 6 9.62 5.11 -25.42
C THR A 6 10.85 4.31 -25.03
N GLY A 7 10.76 3.41 -24.06
CA GLY A 7 11.89 2.59 -23.64
C GLY A 7 11.52 1.54 -22.62
N THR A 8 12.35 0.49 -22.53
CA THR A 8 12.21 -0.58 -21.56
C THR A 8 13.56 -0.91 -20.94
N PHE A 9 13.57 -1.18 -19.64
CA PHE A 9 14.73 -1.67 -18.90
C PHE A 9 14.38 -2.96 -18.20
N TRP A 10 15.11 -4.04 -18.49
CA TRP A 10 14.82 -5.38 -17.97
C TRP A 10 15.84 -5.83 -16.92
N THR A 11 15.34 -6.46 -15.87
CA THR A 11 16.10 -7.22 -14.90
C THR A 11 15.62 -8.66 -14.89
N ILE A 12 16.54 -9.62 -15.03
CA ILE A 12 16.24 -11.06 -15.08
C ILE A 12 16.92 -11.75 -13.91
N GLY A 13 16.22 -12.66 -13.25
CA GLY A 13 16.72 -13.38 -12.08
C GLY A 13 16.68 -12.57 -10.78
N LYS A 14 16.16 -11.37 -10.80
CA LYS A 14 16.01 -10.49 -9.62
C LYS A 14 14.97 -9.41 -9.86
N GLY A 15 14.53 -8.77 -8.79
CA GLY A 15 13.64 -7.61 -8.85
C GLY A 15 14.29 -6.41 -9.51
N ALA A 16 13.48 -5.50 -10.02
CA ALA A 16 13.95 -4.24 -10.57
C ALA A 16 14.55 -3.33 -9.48
N PRO A 17 15.51 -2.44 -9.82
CA PRO A 17 16.03 -1.47 -8.89
C PRO A 17 14.91 -0.60 -8.29
N ARG A 18 15.05 -0.22 -7.04
CA ARG A 18 14.08 0.66 -6.37
C ARG A 18 14.27 2.09 -6.90
N VAL A 19 13.45 2.46 -7.87
CA VAL A 19 13.45 3.82 -8.49
C VAL A 19 12.34 4.70 -7.96
N PHE A 20 11.38 4.14 -7.22
CA PHE A 20 10.26 4.85 -6.63
C PHE A 20 10.04 4.39 -5.19
N TYR A 21 9.49 5.26 -4.33
CA TYR A 21 9.48 5.03 -2.87
C TYR A 21 8.66 3.82 -2.43
N ASN A 22 7.59 3.49 -3.15
CA ASN A 22 6.70 2.37 -2.84
C ASN A 22 7.03 1.07 -3.59
N VAL A 23 8.06 1.06 -4.43
CA VAL A 23 8.53 -0.17 -5.07
C VAL A 23 9.32 -0.99 -4.07
N ILE A 24 8.80 -2.16 -3.73
CA ILE A 24 9.46 -3.13 -2.86
C ILE A 24 10.23 -4.11 -3.73
N SER A 25 11.56 -4.08 -3.64
CA SER A 25 12.42 -5.02 -4.35
C SER A 25 12.65 -6.27 -3.49
N LEU A 26 11.62 -7.13 -3.40
CA LEU A 26 11.66 -8.32 -2.54
C LEU A 26 12.33 -9.53 -3.19
N ASN A 27 12.50 -9.51 -4.50
CA ASN A 27 12.91 -10.68 -5.28
C ASN A 27 14.41 -10.61 -5.63
N GLU A 28 15.26 -10.82 -4.64
CA GLU A 28 16.69 -10.97 -4.89
C GLU A 28 17.02 -12.42 -5.20
N ARG A 29 17.70 -12.66 -6.34
CA ARG A 29 18.22 -13.97 -6.76
C ARG A 29 17.16 -15.06 -6.94
N ILE A 30 16.05 -14.72 -7.59
CA ILE A 30 15.03 -15.70 -8.01
C ILE A 30 15.14 -15.91 -9.53
N PRO A 31 15.71 -17.04 -10.00
CA PRO A 31 15.94 -17.26 -11.44
C PRO A 31 14.67 -17.24 -12.29
N SER A 32 13.53 -17.58 -11.73
CA SER A 32 12.21 -17.58 -12.38
C SER A 32 11.52 -16.21 -12.37
N PHE A 33 12.16 -15.15 -11.86
CA PHE A 33 11.58 -13.81 -11.77
C PHE A 33 12.26 -12.84 -12.75
N ALA A 34 11.44 -12.02 -13.40
CA ALA A 34 11.93 -10.90 -14.18
C ALA A 34 11.04 -9.67 -13.92
N ALA A 35 11.64 -8.49 -14.00
CA ALA A 35 10.93 -7.23 -13.90
C ALA A 35 11.40 -6.28 -15.00
N ALA A 36 10.48 -5.44 -15.47
CA ALA A 36 10.79 -4.42 -16.47
C ALA A 36 10.25 -3.06 -16.03
N TRP A 37 11.05 -2.02 -16.21
CA TRP A 37 10.58 -0.65 -16.23
C TRP A 37 10.19 -0.28 -17.66
N VAL A 38 8.98 0.21 -17.84
CA VAL A 38 8.45 0.62 -19.13
C VAL A 38 8.20 2.13 -19.08
N ASN A 39 8.87 2.88 -19.92
CA ASN A 39 8.68 4.32 -20.05
C ASN A 39 7.68 4.58 -21.17
N THR A 40 6.71 5.43 -20.89
CA THR A 40 5.68 5.86 -21.84
C THR A 40 5.87 7.32 -22.23
N THR A 41 5.16 7.78 -23.25
CA THR A 41 5.19 9.16 -23.73
C THR A 41 4.57 10.13 -22.75
N SER A 42 3.51 9.71 -22.01
CA SER A 42 2.83 10.51 -20.99
C SER A 42 2.13 9.63 -19.94
N ALA A 43 1.64 10.23 -18.87
CA ALA A 43 0.86 9.54 -17.85
C ALA A 43 -0.50 9.05 -18.40
N GLU A 44 -1.13 9.86 -19.28
CA GLU A 44 -2.37 9.51 -19.96
C GLU A 44 -2.16 8.28 -20.86
N ALA A 45 -1.10 8.26 -21.64
CA ALA A 45 -0.73 7.12 -22.47
C ALA A 45 -0.51 5.85 -21.62
N THR A 46 0.07 5.98 -20.41
CA THR A 46 0.20 4.85 -19.48
C THR A 46 -1.17 4.29 -19.12
N GLY A 47 -2.12 5.15 -18.77
CA GLY A 47 -3.48 4.74 -18.41
C GLY A 47 -4.21 4.00 -19.54
N GLU A 48 -4.08 4.49 -20.75
CA GLU A 48 -4.73 3.92 -21.93
C GLU A 48 -4.17 2.54 -22.31
N ILE A 49 -2.86 2.38 -22.29
CA ILE A 49 -2.21 1.14 -22.77
C ILE A 49 -2.14 0.05 -21.69
N LEU A 50 -2.24 0.39 -20.39
CA LEU A 50 -1.97 -0.54 -19.30
C LEU A 50 -2.91 -1.75 -19.33
N GLY A 51 -4.22 -1.52 -19.48
CA GLY A 51 -5.22 -2.59 -19.56
C GLY A 51 -5.06 -3.47 -20.81
N ALA A 52 -4.74 -2.87 -21.95
CA ALA A 52 -4.51 -3.58 -23.21
C ALA A 52 -3.24 -4.46 -23.09
N ILE A 53 -2.14 -3.91 -22.59
CA ILE A 53 -0.88 -4.63 -22.38
C ILE A 53 -1.10 -5.79 -21.39
N GLN A 54 -1.81 -5.58 -20.27
CA GLN A 54 -2.10 -6.65 -19.33
C GLN A 54 -2.84 -7.80 -20.00
N SER A 55 -3.86 -7.49 -20.80
CA SER A 55 -4.65 -8.50 -21.51
C SER A 55 -3.82 -9.25 -22.55
N GLU A 56 -3.07 -8.55 -23.39
CA GLU A 56 -2.20 -9.15 -24.40
C GLU A 56 -1.13 -10.06 -23.79
N LEU A 57 -0.46 -9.61 -22.72
CA LEU A 57 0.59 -10.39 -22.06
C LEU A 57 0.04 -11.64 -21.37
N SER A 58 -1.15 -11.56 -20.78
CA SER A 58 -1.79 -12.71 -20.15
C SER A 58 -2.14 -13.82 -21.17
N VAL A 59 -2.50 -13.43 -22.39
CA VAL A 59 -2.79 -14.38 -23.49
C VAL A 59 -1.49 -14.89 -24.13
N ALA A 60 -0.51 -14.03 -24.34
CA ALA A 60 0.75 -14.38 -25.00
C ALA A 60 1.63 -15.31 -24.14
N PHE A 61 1.55 -15.20 -22.82
CA PHE A 61 2.38 -15.96 -21.88
C PHE A 61 1.54 -16.71 -20.83
N PRO A 62 0.75 -17.71 -21.22
CA PRO A 62 -0.16 -18.41 -20.29
C PRO A 62 0.57 -19.22 -19.22
N SER A 63 1.87 -19.51 -19.40
CA SER A 63 2.70 -20.21 -18.42
C SER A 63 3.41 -19.28 -17.42
N ALA A 64 3.24 -17.97 -17.56
CA ALA A 64 3.86 -16.97 -16.68
C ALA A 64 2.79 -16.04 -16.08
N GLU A 65 3.00 -15.64 -14.83
CA GLU A 65 2.25 -14.54 -14.23
C GLU A 65 2.90 -13.23 -14.66
N VAL A 66 2.27 -12.51 -15.56
CA VAL A 66 2.74 -11.20 -16.01
C VAL A 66 1.82 -10.12 -15.48
N LEU A 67 2.37 -9.18 -14.72
CA LEU A 67 1.64 -8.09 -14.11
C LEU A 67 2.12 -6.76 -14.67
N ALA A 68 1.22 -6.00 -15.26
CA ALA A 68 1.43 -4.60 -15.62
C ALA A 68 0.93 -3.72 -14.47
N ILE A 69 1.86 -3.09 -13.75
CA ILE A 69 1.57 -2.33 -12.55
C ILE A 69 1.96 -0.86 -12.78
N PRO A 70 1.03 0.10 -12.63
CA PRO A 70 1.38 1.50 -12.68
C PRO A 70 2.16 1.91 -11.42
N PHE A 71 2.89 3.02 -11.49
CA PHE A 71 3.37 3.68 -10.29
C PHE A 71 2.19 4.35 -9.59
N GLU A 72 1.76 3.78 -8.49
CA GLU A 72 0.73 4.33 -7.64
C GLU A 72 1.33 5.00 -6.42
N GLN A 73 0.59 5.94 -5.83
CA GLN A 73 1.02 6.60 -4.62
C GLN A 73 0.17 6.10 -3.46
N GLY A 74 0.82 5.36 -2.58
CA GLY A 74 0.22 4.77 -1.40
C GLY A 74 1.30 4.17 -0.50
N PRO A 75 0.94 3.58 0.64
CA PRO A 75 1.87 2.83 1.44
C PRO A 75 2.42 1.65 0.60
N PRO A 76 3.73 1.36 0.70
CA PRO A 76 4.32 0.25 -0.03
C PRO A 76 3.73 -1.07 0.46
N THR A 77 3.15 -1.84 -0.45
CA THR A 77 2.58 -3.16 -0.18
C THR A 77 3.03 -4.16 -1.24
N ASP A 78 3.20 -5.42 -0.85
CA ASP A 78 3.59 -6.50 -1.78
C ASP A 78 2.48 -6.82 -2.78
N SER A 79 1.24 -6.66 -2.34
CA SER A 79 0.04 -6.85 -3.15
C SER A 79 -1.10 -5.99 -2.61
N PRO A 80 -2.02 -5.51 -3.46
CA PRO A 80 -3.18 -4.75 -3.02
C PRO A 80 -4.05 -5.51 -2.02
N ILE A 81 -4.24 -6.82 -2.25
CA ILE A 81 -4.97 -7.70 -1.35
C ILE A 81 -4.04 -8.80 -0.84
N GLU A 82 -4.01 -8.98 0.46
CA GLU A 82 -3.35 -10.08 1.11
C GLU A 82 -4.30 -10.70 2.14
N ILE A 83 -4.49 -12.01 2.06
CA ILE A 83 -5.27 -12.78 3.02
C ILE A 83 -4.32 -13.78 3.64
N ARG A 84 -4.11 -13.69 4.94
CA ARG A 84 -3.23 -14.57 5.69
C ARG A 84 -4.06 -15.59 6.44
N ILE A 85 -3.75 -16.86 6.25
CA ILE A 85 -4.20 -17.91 7.15
C ILE A 85 -3.07 -18.28 8.09
N ILE A 86 -3.36 -18.32 9.37
CA ILE A 86 -2.40 -18.52 10.45
C ILE A 86 -2.74 -19.82 11.14
N GLY A 87 -1.74 -20.69 11.35
CA GLY A 87 -1.93 -21.99 11.99
C GLY A 87 -0.62 -22.79 12.09
N GLN A 88 -0.69 -24.00 12.64
CA GLN A 88 0.52 -24.76 12.96
C GLN A 88 0.95 -25.75 11.88
N ASP A 89 -0.01 -26.45 11.25
CA ASP A 89 0.28 -27.47 10.26
C ASP A 89 0.40 -26.87 8.85
N LEU A 90 1.52 -27.16 8.17
CA LEU A 90 1.81 -26.59 6.84
C LEU A 90 0.91 -27.15 5.75
N GLU A 91 0.49 -28.41 5.86
CA GLU A 91 -0.36 -29.02 4.84
C GLU A 91 -1.79 -28.45 4.91
N VAL A 92 -2.31 -28.27 6.12
CA VAL A 92 -3.59 -27.61 6.34
C VAL A 92 -3.52 -26.15 5.85
N LEU A 93 -2.44 -25.42 6.19
CA LEU A 93 -2.24 -24.04 5.70
C LEU A 93 -2.22 -24.00 4.17
N ARG A 94 -1.57 -24.96 3.52
CA ARG A 94 -1.49 -25.06 2.07
C ARG A 94 -2.87 -25.31 1.44
N GLN A 95 -3.65 -26.27 1.98
CA GLN A 95 -4.97 -26.61 1.47
C GLN A 95 -5.94 -25.46 1.61
N GLU A 96 -5.97 -24.81 2.79
CA GLU A 96 -6.82 -23.67 3.04
C GLU A 96 -6.43 -22.45 2.18
N ALA A 97 -5.13 -22.19 2.02
CA ALA A 97 -4.67 -21.14 1.12
C ALA A 97 -5.06 -21.37 -0.34
N LEU A 98 -5.08 -22.62 -0.81
CA LEU A 98 -5.56 -22.96 -2.15
C LEU A 98 -7.06 -22.71 -2.31
N LYS A 99 -7.88 -23.02 -1.29
CA LYS A 99 -9.32 -22.71 -1.28
C LYS A 99 -9.53 -21.20 -1.33
N LEU A 100 -8.89 -20.46 -0.44
CA LEU A 100 -8.98 -18.99 -0.41
C LEU A 100 -8.50 -18.35 -1.71
N ARG A 101 -7.42 -18.88 -2.32
CA ARG A 101 -6.96 -18.46 -3.64
C ARG A 101 -8.02 -18.65 -4.71
N ALA A 102 -8.69 -19.80 -4.71
CA ALA A 102 -9.74 -20.08 -5.69
C ALA A 102 -10.94 -19.14 -5.54
N ILE A 103 -11.34 -18.84 -4.30
CA ILE A 103 -12.38 -17.86 -3.99
C ILE A 103 -11.95 -16.47 -4.49
N LEU A 104 -10.74 -16.02 -4.13
CA LEU A 104 -10.23 -14.71 -4.52
C LEU A 104 -10.11 -14.57 -6.04
N ALA A 105 -9.62 -15.59 -6.73
CA ALA A 105 -9.51 -15.60 -8.19
C ALA A 105 -10.87 -15.51 -8.90
N SER A 106 -11.97 -15.87 -8.23
CA SER A 106 -13.32 -15.76 -8.76
C SER A 106 -13.95 -14.38 -8.56
N VAL A 107 -13.30 -13.49 -7.80
CA VAL A 107 -13.80 -12.13 -7.55
C VAL A 107 -13.53 -11.25 -8.76
N ARG A 108 -14.50 -10.39 -9.07
CA ARG A 108 -14.35 -9.42 -10.16
C ARG A 108 -13.15 -8.49 -9.92
N ASN A 109 -12.47 -8.11 -10.99
CA ASN A 109 -11.29 -7.24 -10.97
C ASN A 109 -10.05 -7.85 -10.29
N VAL A 110 -10.02 -9.15 -10.05
CA VAL A 110 -8.80 -9.87 -9.65
C VAL A 110 -8.16 -10.45 -10.92
N THR A 111 -6.97 -9.98 -11.25
CA THR A 111 -6.19 -10.47 -12.41
C THR A 111 -5.48 -11.78 -12.08
N TYR A 112 -4.80 -11.82 -10.92
CA TYR A 112 -4.12 -13.00 -10.42
C TYR A 112 -4.33 -13.17 -8.92
N ALA A 113 -4.43 -14.43 -8.50
CA ALA A 113 -4.43 -14.81 -7.09
C ALA A 113 -3.36 -15.89 -6.86
N ARG A 114 -2.44 -15.64 -5.93
CA ARG A 114 -1.30 -16.52 -5.63
C ARG A 114 -1.26 -16.85 -4.15
N ALA A 115 -1.09 -18.14 -3.83
CA ALA A 115 -0.85 -18.59 -2.46
C ALA A 115 0.64 -18.86 -2.23
N SER A 116 1.20 -18.40 -1.12
CA SER A 116 2.64 -18.49 -0.83
C SER A 116 3.15 -19.94 -0.71
N LEU A 117 2.31 -20.85 -0.17
CA LEU A 117 2.64 -22.27 -0.04
C LEU A 117 2.17 -23.14 -1.22
N SER A 118 1.62 -22.54 -2.31
CA SER A 118 1.07 -23.32 -3.43
C SER A 118 2.12 -23.78 -4.43
N THR A 119 3.23 -23.07 -4.53
CA THR A 119 4.32 -23.38 -5.44
C THR A 119 5.32 -24.29 -4.74
N ALA A 120 5.11 -25.60 -4.86
CA ALA A 120 6.17 -26.55 -4.57
C ALA A 120 7.22 -26.43 -5.68
N GLU A 121 8.32 -25.76 -5.41
CA GLU A 121 9.46 -25.76 -6.32
C GLU A 121 10.02 -27.19 -6.40
N PRO A 122 10.23 -27.73 -7.60
CA PRO A 122 10.80 -29.05 -7.73
C PRO A 122 12.26 -29.04 -7.23
N LYS A 123 12.51 -29.78 -6.16
CA LYS A 123 13.85 -29.98 -5.61
C LYS A 123 14.40 -31.29 -6.11
N LEU A 124 15.55 -31.23 -6.75
CA LEU A 124 16.28 -32.43 -7.14
C LEU A 124 16.99 -32.98 -5.92
N THR A 125 16.61 -34.19 -5.47
CA THR A 125 17.16 -34.87 -4.31
C THR A 125 17.87 -36.13 -4.77
N PHE A 126 19.11 -36.35 -4.30
CA PHE A 126 19.85 -37.58 -4.49
C PHE A 126 19.73 -38.44 -3.24
N THR A 127 19.22 -39.65 -3.41
CA THR A 127 19.12 -40.62 -2.33
C THR A 127 20.23 -41.69 -2.50
N PRO A 128 21.27 -41.69 -1.68
CA PRO A 128 22.36 -42.65 -1.81
C PRO A 128 21.92 -44.05 -1.42
N ARG A 129 22.42 -45.07 -2.13
CA ARG A 129 22.34 -46.46 -1.71
C ARG A 129 23.49 -46.72 -0.76
N GLU A 130 23.22 -46.84 0.53
CA GLU A 130 24.22 -46.91 1.58
C GLU A 130 25.26 -48.00 1.34
N ASN A 131 24.82 -49.20 0.91
CA ASN A 131 25.71 -50.32 0.61
C ASN A 131 26.66 -50.03 -0.57
N ALA A 132 26.16 -49.33 -1.60
CA ALA A 132 26.98 -48.97 -2.75
C ALA A 132 28.00 -47.87 -2.40
N ALA A 133 27.58 -46.86 -1.67
CA ALA A 133 28.48 -45.80 -1.20
C ALA A 133 29.56 -46.36 -0.27
N ALA A 134 29.21 -47.21 0.70
CA ALA A 134 30.15 -47.86 1.60
C ALA A 134 31.18 -48.77 0.89
N ALA A 135 30.74 -49.49 -0.16
CA ALA A 135 31.65 -50.35 -0.97
C ALA A 135 32.71 -49.52 -1.73
N THR A 136 32.47 -48.22 -1.96
CA THR A 136 33.44 -47.32 -2.59
C THR A 136 34.39 -46.66 -1.59
N GLY A 137 34.15 -46.83 -0.29
CA GLY A 137 34.90 -46.20 0.80
C GLY A 137 34.58 -44.69 0.95
N LEU A 138 33.47 -44.24 0.39
CA LEU A 138 32.97 -42.86 0.52
C LEU A 138 31.94 -42.78 1.64
N SER A 139 32.09 -41.82 2.53
CA SER A 139 31.03 -41.43 3.44
C SER A 139 29.92 -40.66 2.71
N THR A 140 28.74 -40.61 3.29
CA THR A 140 27.64 -39.81 2.74
C THR A 140 28.03 -38.33 2.61
N GLY A 141 28.86 -37.82 3.55
CA GLY A 141 29.37 -36.44 3.48
C GLY A 141 30.33 -36.23 2.32
N ASP A 142 31.26 -37.16 2.09
CA ASP A 142 32.21 -37.11 0.96
C ASP A 142 31.46 -37.17 -0.37
N LEU A 143 30.44 -38.02 -0.47
CA LEU A 143 29.61 -38.16 -1.64
C LEU A 143 28.83 -36.84 -1.93
N ALA A 144 28.22 -36.24 -0.92
CA ALA A 144 27.52 -34.95 -1.04
C ALA A 144 28.48 -33.84 -1.48
N GLN A 145 29.69 -33.78 -0.91
CA GLN A 145 30.69 -32.80 -1.31
C GLN A 145 31.11 -32.98 -2.78
N ARG A 146 31.37 -34.20 -3.20
CA ARG A 146 31.78 -34.52 -4.59
C ARG A 146 30.66 -34.21 -5.61
N ILE A 147 29.39 -34.51 -5.26
CA ILE A 147 28.24 -34.14 -6.07
C ILE A 147 28.15 -32.61 -6.18
N ASN A 148 28.33 -31.91 -5.06
CA ASN A 148 28.31 -30.44 -5.07
C ASN A 148 29.43 -29.87 -5.96
N SER A 149 30.64 -30.37 -5.85
CA SER A 149 31.77 -29.97 -6.70
C SER A 149 31.51 -30.24 -8.18
N ALA A 150 30.90 -31.39 -8.49
CA ALA A 150 30.56 -31.75 -9.88
C ALA A 150 29.48 -30.84 -10.48
N LEU A 151 28.48 -30.44 -9.70
CA LEU A 151 27.38 -29.62 -10.15
C LEU A 151 27.69 -28.12 -10.13
N MET A 152 28.26 -27.64 -9.03
CA MET A 152 28.49 -26.20 -8.79
C MET A 152 29.91 -25.78 -9.15
N GLY A 153 30.83 -26.71 -9.22
CA GLY A 153 32.28 -26.49 -9.37
C GLY A 153 32.95 -25.99 -8.11
N ASP A 154 34.25 -26.14 -8.07
CA ASP A 154 35.10 -25.72 -6.96
C ASP A 154 35.80 -24.39 -7.25
N LYS A 155 35.86 -23.53 -6.25
CA LYS A 155 36.64 -22.28 -6.32
C LYS A 155 38.13 -22.62 -6.28
N ALA A 156 38.80 -22.42 -7.41
CA ALA A 156 40.24 -22.69 -7.53
C ALA A 156 41.12 -21.51 -7.07
N GLY A 157 40.55 -20.30 -7.04
CA GLY A 157 41.24 -19.07 -6.65
C GLY A 157 40.50 -17.84 -7.07
N THR A 158 41.19 -16.70 -7.04
CA THR A 158 40.69 -15.41 -7.53
C THR A 158 41.72 -14.77 -8.46
N VAL A 159 41.25 -14.03 -9.43
CA VAL A 159 42.07 -13.21 -10.35
C VAL A 159 41.63 -11.77 -10.23
N LEU A 160 42.59 -10.87 -10.12
CA LEU A 160 42.32 -9.43 -10.09
C LEU A 160 42.28 -8.90 -11.53
N GLU A 161 41.10 -8.40 -11.96
CA GLU A 161 40.93 -7.74 -13.23
C GLU A 161 40.62 -6.25 -12.98
N GLY A 162 41.63 -5.40 -13.19
CA GLY A 162 41.56 -4.01 -12.76
C GLY A 162 41.43 -3.88 -11.25
N ASN A 163 40.30 -3.33 -10.77
CA ASN A 163 39.98 -3.20 -9.35
C ASN A 163 38.94 -4.22 -8.87
N THR A 164 38.58 -5.21 -9.70
CA THR A 164 37.56 -6.20 -9.37
C THR A 164 38.19 -7.57 -9.19
N GLU A 165 37.93 -8.19 -8.06
CA GLU A 165 38.34 -9.57 -7.78
C GLU A 165 37.32 -10.54 -8.40
N LEU A 166 37.77 -11.40 -9.29
CA LEU A 166 36.97 -12.40 -9.99
C LEU A 166 37.25 -13.77 -9.48
N ASP A 167 36.24 -14.53 -9.10
CA ASP A 167 36.36 -15.93 -8.70
C ASP A 167 36.66 -16.83 -9.90
N VAL A 168 37.74 -17.56 -9.83
CA VAL A 168 38.06 -18.65 -10.76
C VAL A 168 37.41 -19.93 -10.26
N ARG A 169 36.50 -20.50 -11.05
CA ARG A 169 35.77 -21.70 -10.70
C ARG A 169 35.99 -22.80 -11.74
N VAL A 170 36.40 -23.95 -11.27
CA VAL A 170 36.59 -25.18 -12.09
C VAL A 170 35.32 -26.02 -11.98
N LYS A 171 34.69 -26.34 -13.11
CA LYS A 171 33.45 -27.13 -13.19
C LYS A 171 33.44 -28.02 -14.43
N PHE A 172 32.65 -29.09 -14.39
CA PHE A 172 32.37 -29.89 -15.59
C PHE A 172 31.69 -29.07 -16.68
N GLN A 173 31.88 -29.47 -17.93
CA GLN A 173 31.21 -28.81 -19.08
C GLN A 173 29.69 -28.80 -18.89
N THR A 174 29.05 -27.72 -19.34
CA THR A 174 27.60 -27.55 -19.23
C THR A 174 26.83 -28.64 -19.96
N SER A 175 27.34 -29.12 -21.11
CA SER A 175 26.78 -30.23 -21.89
C SER A 175 26.64 -31.55 -21.13
N SER A 176 27.49 -31.77 -20.10
CA SER A 176 27.47 -32.98 -19.27
C SER A 176 26.52 -32.91 -18.08
N ARG A 177 25.69 -31.90 -17.94
CA ARG A 177 24.81 -31.69 -16.78
C ARG A 177 23.53 -30.90 -17.08
N ASN A 178 23.15 -30.82 -18.36
CA ASN A 178 21.93 -30.09 -18.76
C ASN A 178 20.66 -30.90 -18.65
N GLN A 179 20.76 -32.22 -18.64
CA GLN A 179 19.64 -33.12 -18.53
C GLN A 179 19.77 -34.03 -17.31
N MET A 180 18.65 -34.52 -16.80
CA MET A 180 18.63 -35.39 -15.62
C MET A 180 19.36 -36.72 -15.91
N SER A 181 19.34 -37.22 -17.16
CA SER A 181 20.12 -38.35 -17.63
C SER A 181 21.64 -38.11 -17.50
N ASP A 182 22.09 -36.89 -17.78
CA ASP A 182 23.51 -36.54 -17.71
C ASP A 182 24.00 -36.56 -16.27
N LEU A 183 23.16 -36.15 -15.31
CA LEU A 183 23.47 -36.18 -13.88
C LEU A 183 23.69 -37.62 -13.37
N SER A 184 22.91 -38.55 -13.89
CA SER A 184 23.05 -39.98 -13.55
C SER A 184 24.35 -40.58 -14.03
N SER A 185 24.91 -40.08 -15.13
CA SER A 185 26.17 -40.53 -15.71
C SER A 185 27.43 -39.80 -15.19
N LEU A 186 27.25 -38.73 -14.36
CA LEU A 186 28.39 -37.98 -13.81
C LEU A 186 29.37 -38.93 -13.05
N PRO A 187 30.67 -38.93 -13.42
CA PRO A 187 31.65 -39.78 -12.75
C PRO A 187 32.08 -39.17 -11.40
N ILE A 188 31.92 -39.92 -10.34
CA ILE A 188 32.44 -39.57 -9.00
C ILE A 188 33.74 -40.31 -8.76
N LEU A 189 34.83 -39.57 -8.56
CA LEU A 189 36.15 -40.16 -8.25
C LEU A 189 36.12 -40.74 -6.85
N ALA A 190 36.43 -42.02 -6.72
CA ALA A 190 36.52 -42.73 -5.45
C ALA A 190 37.97 -43.21 -5.21
N ASN A 191 38.66 -42.64 -4.25
CA ASN A 191 39.93 -43.12 -3.68
C ASN A 191 40.92 -43.77 -4.68
N GLY A 192 41.23 -43.09 -5.80
CA GLY A 192 42.16 -43.57 -6.82
C GLY A 192 41.62 -44.61 -7.79
N ARG A 193 40.32 -44.86 -7.82
CA ARG A 193 39.64 -45.68 -8.82
C ARG A 193 39.07 -44.80 -9.95
N ASP A 194 38.79 -45.42 -11.10
CA ASP A 194 38.08 -44.78 -12.20
C ASP A 194 36.75 -44.22 -11.71
N GLY A 195 36.27 -43.14 -12.36
CA GLY A 195 35.06 -42.47 -11.95
C GLY A 195 33.83 -43.39 -11.99
N ILE A 196 33.16 -43.54 -10.85
CA ILE A 196 31.94 -44.33 -10.71
C ILE A 196 30.74 -43.46 -11.09
N PRO A 197 29.88 -43.90 -12.03
CA PRO A 197 28.68 -43.15 -12.37
C PRO A 197 27.78 -42.97 -11.13
N LEU A 198 27.17 -41.78 -10.97
CA LEU A 198 26.27 -41.51 -9.86
C LEU A 198 25.08 -42.48 -9.80
N SER A 199 24.64 -43.00 -10.94
CA SER A 199 23.56 -44.01 -11.05
C SER A 199 23.88 -45.30 -10.28
N GLU A 200 25.17 -45.63 -10.07
CA GLU A 200 25.56 -46.78 -9.28
C GLU A 200 25.51 -46.50 -7.78
N LEU A 201 25.63 -45.23 -7.39
CA LEU A 201 25.74 -44.82 -5.98
C LEU A 201 24.37 -44.39 -5.40
N GLY A 202 23.37 -44.13 -6.20
CA GLY A 202 22.05 -43.70 -5.73
C GLY A 202 21.11 -43.28 -6.85
N ASP A 203 19.96 -42.79 -6.45
CA ASP A 203 18.89 -42.43 -7.37
C ASP A 203 18.52 -40.93 -7.22
N TRP A 204 18.29 -40.26 -8.37
CA TRP A 204 17.79 -38.92 -8.42
C TRP A 204 16.25 -38.91 -8.39
N GLN A 205 15.69 -38.08 -7.54
CA GLN A 205 14.26 -37.88 -7.47
C GLN A 205 13.92 -36.38 -7.49
N LEU A 206 12.91 -36.01 -8.24
CA LEU A 206 12.36 -34.68 -8.24
C LEU A 206 11.24 -34.64 -7.20
N VAL A 207 11.49 -33.99 -6.08
CA VAL A 207 10.55 -33.93 -4.95
C VAL A 207 9.98 -32.53 -4.87
N PRO A 208 8.65 -32.36 -4.86
CA PRO A 208 8.07 -31.06 -4.58
C PRO A 208 8.42 -30.63 -3.16
N THR A 209 8.94 -29.41 -3.01
CA THR A 209 9.27 -28.86 -1.69
C THR A 209 8.78 -27.43 -1.59
N SER A 210 8.42 -27.00 -0.40
CA SER A 210 8.17 -25.58 -0.14
C SER A 210 9.50 -24.84 -0.08
N SER A 211 9.65 -23.80 -0.89
CA SER A 211 10.87 -22.98 -0.94
C SER A 211 11.05 -22.15 0.34
N SER A 212 9.95 -21.74 0.97
CA SER A 212 9.96 -20.96 2.19
C SER A 212 8.78 -21.31 3.11
N ILE A 213 8.98 -21.08 4.39
CA ILE A 213 7.94 -21.15 5.42
C ILE A 213 7.86 -19.77 6.05
N ASP A 214 6.79 -19.05 5.72
CA ASP A 214 6.59 -17.70 6.20
C ASP A 214 6.10 -17.72 7.66
N ARG A 215 6.62 -16.78 8.45
CA ARG A 215 6.19 -16.59 9.84
C ARG A 215 5.94 -15.12 10.11
N ARG A 216 4.87 -14.85 10.86
CA ARG A 216 4.55 -13.51 11.37
C ARG A 216 4.35 -13.61 12.88
N GLN A 217 5.09 -12.81 13.63
CA GLN A 217 5.04 -12.83 15.10
C GLN A 217 5.31 -14.24 15.70
N GLY A 218 6.17 -15.03 15.05
CA GLY A 218 6.51 -16.40 15.48
C GLY A 218 5.57 -17.49 14.98
N GLU A 219 4.33 -17.17 14.56
CA GLU A 219 3.35 -18.13 14.05
C GLU A 219 3.55 -18.39 12.55
N ARG A 220 3.28 -19.61 12.12
CA ARG A 220 3.33 -19.99 10.70
C ARG A 220 2.13 -19.40 9.98
N ILE A 221 2.37 -18.87 8.79
CA ILE A 221 1.33 -18.30 7.94
C ILE A 221 1.42 -18.86 6.51
N SER A 222 0.29 -18.84 5.82
CA SER A 222 0.25 -18.87 4.37
C SER A 222 -0.49 -17.63 3.89
N SER A 223 0.13 -16.87 2.99
CA SER A 223 -0.45 -15.66 2.42
C SER A 223 -1.06 -15.97 1.06
N VAL A 224 -2.29 -15.54 0.86
CA VAL A 224 -2.94 -15.49 -0.45
C VAL A 224 -2.93 -14.04 -0.91
N ARG A 225 -2.18 -13.76 -1.98
CA ARG A 225 -2.02 -12.43 -2.55
C ARG A 225 -2.90 -12.27 -3.78
N GLY A 226 -3.61 -11.16 -3.84
CA GLY A 226 -4.46 -10.78 -4.97
C GLY A 226 -3.91 -9.55 -5.68
N TYR A 227 -3.75 -9.67 -6.99
CA TYR A 227 -3.35 -8.58 -7.88
C TYR A 227 -4.55 -8.16 -8.70
N LEU A 228 -4.78 -6.86 -8.75
CA LEU A 228 -6.01 -6.30 -9.29
C LEU A 228 -5.82 -5.85 -10.74
N THR A 229 -6.94 -5.77 -11.45
CA THR A 229 -7.00 -5.05 -12.71
C THR A 229 -6.61 -3.58 -12.47
N PRO A 230 -5.81 -2.97 -13.35
CA PRO A 230 -5.40 -1.58 -13.19
C PRO A 230 -6.57 -0.65 -12.86
N PHE A 231 -6.34 0.30 -11.97
CA PHE A 231 -7.32 1.29 -11.48
C PHE A 231 -8.51 0.73 -10.67
N SER A 232 -8.44 -0.54 -10.25
CA SER A 232 -9.45 -1.13 -9.36
C SER A 232 -9.09 -0.85 -7.90
N LEU A 233 -10.09 -0.43 -7.11
CA LEU A 233 -9.90 -0.15 -5.69
C LEU A 233 -9.89 -1.46 -4.87
N ALA A 234 -8.84 -1.66 -4.09
CA ALA A 234 -8.67 -2.84 -3.23
C ALA A 234 -9.82 -3.03 -2.24
N GLY A 235 -10.35 -1.93 -1.68
CA GLY A 235 -11.46 -1.99 -0.73
C GLY A 235 -12.74 -2.60 -1.29
N GLY A 236 -13.09 -2.29 -2.55
CA GLY A 236 -14.26 -2.89 -3.22
C GLY A 236 -14.09 -4.39 -3.46
N VAL A 237 -12.93 -4.79 -3.96
CA VAL A 237 -12.62 -6.20 -4.22
C VAL A 237 -12.55 -7.01 -2.92
N LEU A 238 -12.04 -6.41 -1.84
CA LEU A 238 -12.02 -7.05 -0.52
C LEU A 238 -13.44 -7.25 0.05
N ALA A 239 -14.34 -6.29 -0.15
CA ALA A 239 -15.74 -6.42 0.23
C ALA A 239 -16.44 -7.55 -0.55
N ASP A 240 -16.26 -7.60 -1.88
CA ASP A 240 -16.77 -8.69 -2.73
C ASP A 240 -16.20 -10.06 -2.32
N PHE A 241 -14.92 -10.12 -1.97
CA PHE A 241 -14.28 -11.34 -1.45
C PHE A 241 -14.91 -11.78 -0.12
N THR A 242 -15.11 -10.84 0.82
CA THR A 242 -15.72 -11.14 2.12
C THR A 242 -17.16 -11.65 1.94
N GLN A 243 -17.93 -11.04 1.05
CA GLN A 243 -19.27 -11.49 0.71
C GLN A 243 -19.25 -12.94 0.15
N LYS A 244 -18.31 -13.27 -0.74
CA LYS A 244 -18.17 -14.64 -1.27
C LYS A 244 -17.78 -15.66 -0.20
N LEU A 245 -16.96 -15.28 0.79
CA LEU A 245 -16.67 -16.15 1.94
C LEU A 245 -17.94 -16.47 2.72
N GLU A 246 -18.80 -15.47 2.95
CA GLU A 246 -20.08 -15.65 3.62
C GLU A 246 -21.05 -16.52 2.79
N GLU A 247 -21.17 -16.27 1.49
CA GLU A 247 -22.01 -17.07 0.57
C GLU A 247 -21.60 -18.55 0.54
N GLN A 248 -20.30 -18.83 0.66
CA GLN A 248 -19.77 -20.19 0.70
C GLN A 248 -19.71 -20.78 2.10
N ASN A 249 -20.22 -20.05 3.12
CA ASN A 249 -20.14 -20.42 4.52
C ASN A 249 -18.73 -20.87 4.94
N TYR A 250 -17.71 -20.17 4.41
CA TYR A 250 -16.34 -20.52 4.73
C TYR A 250 -15.97 -20.13 6.16
N THR A 251 -15.52 -21.12 6.92
CA THR A 251 -14.94 -20.93 8.25
C THR A 251 -13.59 -21.61 8.30
N PRO A 252 -12.54 -20.93 8.81
CA PRO A 252 -11.25 -21.58 8.97
C PRO A 252 -11.37 -22.78 9.92
N PRO A 253 -10.56 -23.85 9.73
CA PRO A 253 -10.52 -24.99 10.63
C PRO A 253 -10.22 -24.58 12.07
N GLU A 254 -10.59 -25.44 13.04
CA GLU A 254 -10.29 -25.19 14.45
C GLU A 254 -8.79 -25.00 14.70
N GLY A 255 -8.43 -23.96 15.44
CA GLY A 255 -7.03 -23.57 15.67
C GLY A 255 -6.39 -22.75 14.53
N TYR A 256 -7.14 -22.43 13.48
CA TYR A 256 -6.69 -21.54 12.39
C TYR A 256 -7.49 -20.25 12.38
N ARG A 257 -6.86 -19.16 11.95
CA ARG A 257 -7.53 -17.86 11.82
C ARG A 257 -7.13 -17.13 10.56
N LEU A 258 -8.06 -16.32 10.04
CA LEU A 258 -7.81 -15.41 8.94
C LEU A 258 -7.41 -14.03 9.46
N GLN A 259 -6.48 -13.41 8.76
CA GLN A 259 -6.11 -12.01 8.94
C GLN A 259 -6.04 -11.34 7.57
N LEU A 260 -6.71 -10.22 7.42
CA LEU A 260 -6.62 -9.39 6.22
C LEU A 260 -5.38 -8.52 6.29
N GLY A 261 -4.68 -8.42 5.17
CA GLY A 261 -3.45 -7.65 5.00
C GLY A 261 -3.50 -6.82 3.71
N GLY A 262 -2.32 -6.46 3.21
CA GLY A 262 -2.17 -5.66 2.00
C GLY A 262 -2.52 -4.20 2.23
N GLU A 263 -3.12 -3.54 1.22
CA GLU A 263 -3.46 -2.12 1.28
C GLU A 263 -4.45 -1.81 2.41
N ALA A 264 -5.40 -2.71 2.68
CA ALA A 264 -6.39 -2.52 3.75
C ALA A 264 -5.74 -2.43 5.14
N GLU A 265 -4.76 -3.29 5.44
CA GLU A 265 -4.01 -3.24 6.71
C GLU A 265 -3.19 -1.95 6.80
N SER A 266 -2.41 -1.66 5.77
CA SER A 266 -1.54 -0.48 5.72
C SER A 266 -2.34 0.83 5.82
N SER A 267 -3.49 0.90 5.16
CA SER A 267 -4.40 2.04 5.26
C SER A 267 -5.03 2.16 6.63
N SER A 268 -5.47 1.05 7.23
CA SER A 268 -6.08 1.07 8.57
C SER A 268 -5.08 1.45 9.67
N GLU A 269 -3.85 0.97 9.60
CA GLU A 269 -2.77 1.35 10.52
C GLU A 269 -2.42 2.82 10.36
N SER A 270 -2.30 3.32 9.13
CA SER A 270 -2.00 4.72 8.84
C SER A 270 -3.13 5.64 9.31
N ILE A 271 -4.38 5.30 9.01
CA ILE A 271 -5.56 6.06 9.45
C ILE A 271 -5.69 6.00 10.97
N GLY A 272 -5.48 4.84 11.59
CA GLY A 272 -5.51 4.69 13.05
C GLY A 272 -4.50 5.60 13.75
N GLY A 273 -3.27 5.66 13.26
CA GLY A 273 -2.23 6.57 13.75
C GLY A 273 -2.63 8.04 13.60
N ILE A 274 -3.16 8.42 12.43
CA ILE A 274 -3.63 9.79 12.18
C ILE A 274 -4.77 10.16 13.13
N ILE A 275 -5.77 9.29 13.31
CA ILE A 275 -6.92 9.56 14.19
C ILE A 275 -6.46 9.76 15.64
N GLN A 276 -5.55 8.93 16.14
CA GLN A 276 -5.03 9.04 17.50
C GLN A 276 -4.36 10.39 17.73
N VAL A 277 -3.49 10.79 16.81
CA VAL A 277 -2.80 12.09 16.86
C VAL A 277 -3.78 13.25 16.69
N PHE A 278 -4.74 13.12 15.77
CA PHE A 278 -5.77 14.13 15.50
C PHE A 278 -6.66 14.40 16.71
N ILE A 279 -7.10 13.36 17.43
CA ILE A 279 -7.89 13.51 18.66
C ILE A 279 -7.13 14.32 19.70
N PHE A 280 -5.85 14.00 19.93
CA PHE A 280 -5.01 14.72 20.89
C PHE A 280 -4.89 16.20 20.55
N PHE A 281 -4.54 16.53 19.30
CA PHE A 281 -4.42 17.92 18.86
C PHE A 281 -5.74 18.67 18.81
N THR A 282 -6.84 17.99 18.48
CA THR A 282 -8.19 18.58 18.52
C THR A 282 -8.59 18.97 19.93
N LEU A 283 -8.30 18.14 20.93
CA LEU A 283 -8.55 18.47 22.34
C LEU A 283 -7.67 19.63 22.83
N ALA A 284 -6.37 19.62 22.48
CA ALA A 284 -5.46 20.72 22.80
C ALA A 284 -5.93 22.03 22.15
N MET A 285 -6.31 22.00 20.88
CA MET A 285 -6.84 23.15 20.16
C MET A 285 -8.14 23.66 20.78
N ALA A 286 -9.07 22.77 21.14
CA ALA A 286 -10.31 23.14 21.83
C ALA A 286 -9.99 23.86 23.17
N GLY A 287 -9.03 23.36 23.93
CA GLY A 287 -8.55 24.02 25.15
C GLY A 287 -8.02 25.43 24.88
N ILE A 288 -7.17 25.61 23.88
CA ILE A 288 -6.64 26.91 23.48
C ILE A 288 -7.75 27.87 23.07
N ILE A 289 -8.72 27.40 22.26
CA ILE A 289 -9.86 28.20 21.82
C ILE A 289 -10.73 28.61 23.01
N ILE A 290 -10.99 27.72 23.96
CA ILE A 290 -11.77 28.03 25.16
C ILE A 290 -11.04 29.10 25.99
N LEU A 291 -9.75 28.97 26.19
CA LEU A 291 -8.93 29.96 26.92
C LEU A 291 -8.90 31.31 26.19
N SER A 292 -8.66 31.33 24.88
CA SER A 292 -8.62 32.55 24.07
C SER A 292 -9.95 33.29 24.04
N LEU A 293 -11.05 32.54 23.87
CA LEU A 293 -12.38 33.15 23.80
C LEU A 293 -13.08 33.26 25.17
N ASN A 294 -12.51 32.71 26.21
CA ASN A 294 -13.08 32.64 27.57
C ASN A 294 -14.59 32.25 27.54
N SER A 295 -14.94 31.23 26.71
CA SER A 295 -16.33 30.83 26.53
C SER A 295 -16.46 29.47 25.85
N PHE A 296 -17.05 28.49 26.54
CA PHE A 296 -17.41 27.18 25.98
C PHE A 296 -18.41 27.27 24.82
N ARG A 297 -19.34 28.23 24.83
CA ARG A 297 -20.37 28.39 23.77
C ARG A 297 -19.73 28.81 22.44
N TYR A 298 -18.78 29.73 22.49
CA TYR A 298 -18.09 30.18 21.28
C TYR A 298 -17.08 29.16 20.80
N ALA A 299 -16.43 28.43 21.70
CA ALA A 299 -15.59 27.30 21.31
C ALA A 299 -16.41 26.18 20.64
N GLY A 300 -17.59 25.87 21.15
CA GLY A 300 -18.52 24.93 20.54
C GLY A 300 -18.98 25.39 19.15
N LEU A 301 -19.23 26.69 18.95
CA LEU A 301 -19.58 27.24 17.63
C LEU A 301 -18.44 27.01 16.62
N ILE A 302 -17.19 27.24 17.02
CA ILE A 302 -16.02 27.00 16.17
C ILE A 302 -15.89 25.49 15.85
N GLY A 303 -16.17 24.63 16.81
CA GLY A 303 -16.20 23.18 16.58
C GLY A 303 -17.25 22.77 15.51
N ILE A 304 -18.42 23.38 15.56
CA ILE A 304 -19.46 23.15 14.54
C ILE A 304 -18.99 23.62 13.16
N VAL A 305 -18.33 24.80 13.08
CA VAL A 305 -17.73 25.28 11.83
C VAL A 305 -16.72 24.29 11.27
N ALA A 306 -15.85 23.73 12.10
CA ALA A 306 -14.88 22.74 11.70
C ALA A 306 -15.53 21.48 11.10
N ILE A 307 -16.57 20.94 11.76
CA ILE A 307 -17.29 19.76 11.28
C ILE A 307 -18.00 20.03 9.96
N LEU A 308 -18.69 21.16 9.84
CA LEU A 308 -19.36 21.52 8.59
C LEU A 308 -18.36 21.74 7.45
N SER A 309 -17.22 22.33 7.75
CA SER A 309 -16.16 22.56 6.77
C SER A 309 -15.53 21.26 6.26
N PHE A 310 -15.45 20.23 7.11
CA PHE A 310 -15.07 18.89 6.67
C PHE A 310 -16.05 18.34 5.62
N GLY A 311 -17.37 18.48 5.84
CA GLY A 311 -18.37 18.10 4.85
C GLY A 311 -18.24 18.84 3.51
N LEU A 312 -17.89 20.14 3.57
CA LEU A 312 -17.67 20.94 2.37
C LEU A 312 -16.35 20.58 1.64
N ALA A 313 -15.34 20.14 2.36
CA ALA A 313 -14.13 19.57 1.75
C ALA A 313 -14.45 18.29 0.96
N LEU A 314 -15.28 17.40 1.52
CA LEU A 314 -15.76 16.20 0.81
C LEU A 314 -16.57 16.56 -0.43
N LEU A 315 -17.41 17.56 -0.33
CA LEU A 315 -18.17 18.07 -1.48
C LEU A 315 -17.23 18.60 -2.58
N GLY A 316 -16.15 19.30 -2.21
CA GLY A 316 -15.13 19.76 -3.15
C GLY A 316 -14.49 18.57 -3.91
N VAL A 317 -14.06 17.55 -3.22
CA VAL A 317 -13.50 16.31 -3.84
C VAL A 317 -14.52 15.70 -4.82
N ARG A 318 -15.80 15.63 -4.43
CA ARG A 318 -16.88 15.05 -5.23
C ARG A 318 -17.19 15.88 -6.49
N ILE A 319 -17.15 17.20 -6.40
CA ILE A 319 -17.38 18.11 -7.54
C ILE A 319 -16.30 17.95 -8.60
N PHE A 320 -15.05 17.81 -8.17
CA PHE A 320 -13.92 17.59 -9.08
C PHE A 320 -13.79 16.16 -9.58
N GLY A 321 -14.65 15.23 -9.13
CA GLY A 321 -14.69 13.85 -9.62
C GLY A 321 -13.62 12.93 -9.07
N TYR A 322 -12.87 13.34 -8.03
CA TYR A 322 -11.83 12.50 -7.44
C TYR A 322 -12.42 11.48 -6.45
N PRO A 323 -11.80 10.28 -6.34
CA PRO A 323 -12.20 9.30 -5.35
C PRO A 323 -11.84 9.78 -3.95
N PHE A 324 -12.65 9.38 -2.96
CA PHE A 324 -12.34 9.63 -1.55
C PHE A 324 -11.32 8.59 -1.06
N GLY A 325 -10.05 8.91 -1.22
CA GLY A 325 -8.91 8.11 -0.77
C GLY A 325 -8.15 8.76 0.39
N TYR A 326 -7.00 8.19 0.71
CA TYR A 326 -6.11 8.65 1.79
C TYR A 326 -5.74 10.15 1.70
N MET A 327 -5.43 10.64 0.49
CA MET A 327 -5.08 12.05 0.27
C MET A 327 -6.25 13.00 0.47
N ALA A 328 -7.45 12.63 0.02
CA ALA A 328 -8.66 13.40 0.27
C ALA A 328 -8.98 13.49 1.77
N LEU A 329 -8.75 12.40 2.52
CA LEU A 329 -8.91 12.37 3.98
C LEU A 329 -7.94 13.35 4.65
N ILE A 330 -6.65 13.28 4.33
CA ILE A 330 -5.63 14.19 4.88
C ILE A 330 -5.96 15.65 4.54
N GLY A 331 -6.30 15.93 3.29
CA GLY A 331 -6.71 17.26 2.85
C GLY A 331 -7.91 17.79 3.62
N SER A 332 -8.92 16.96 3.84
CA SER A 332 -10.13 17.31 4.59
C SER A 332 -9.85 17.56 6.08
N LEU A 333 -8.96 16.77 6.71
CA LEU A 333 -8.53 16.99 8.09
C LEU A 333 -7.68 18.25 8.23
N GLY A 334 -6.74 18.50 7.34
CA GLY A 334 -5.93 19.72 7.32
C GLY A 334 -6.78 20.98 7.10
N MET A 335 -7.81 20.87 6.26
CA MET A 335 -8.76 21.94 5.99
C MET A 335 -9.54 22.39 7.25
N MET A 336 -9.87 21.47 8.18
CA MET A 336 -10.54 21.84 9.44
C MET A 336 -9.75 22.91 10.22
N GLY A 337 -8.42 22.81 10.26
CA GLY A 337 -7.56 23.81 10.89
C GLY A 337 -7.65 25.19 10.21
N LEU A 338 -7.68 25.22 8.89
CA LEU A 338 -7.84 26.47 8.12
C LEU A 338 -9.22 27.11 8.34
N ALA A 339 -10.28 26.31 8.39
CA ALA A 339 -11.64 26.75 8.63
C ALA A 339 -11.81 27.45 9.99
N ILE A 340 -11.19 26.88 11.03
CA ILE A 340 -11.20 27.42 12.39
C ILE A 340 -10.59 28.82 12.43
N ASN A 341 -9.52 29.06 11.68
CA ASN A 341 -8.85 30.36 11.65
C ASN A 341 -9.79 31.49 11.17
N GLY A 342 -10.53 31.26 10.07
CA GLY A 342 -11.51 32.22 9.59
C GLY A 342 -12.64 32.50 10.60
N ALA A 343 -13.15 31.47 11.25
CA ALA A 343 -14.19 31.59 12.27
C ALA A 343 -13.70 32.34 13.53
N ILE A 344 -12.47 32.11 13.97
CA ILE A 344 -11.86 32.82 15.11
C ILE A 344 -11.73 34.31 14.81
N ILE A 345 -11.30 34.69 13.61
CA ILE A 345 -11.12 36.11 13.22
C ILE A 345 -12.45 36.84 13.34
N VAL A 346 -13.51 36.33 12.72
CA VAL A 346 -14.85 36.94 12.78
C VAL A 346 -15.35 37.02 14.22
N LEU A 347 -15.26 35.92 14.96
CA LEU A 347 -15.77 35.84 16.32
C LEU A 347 -15.01 36.74 17.30
N SER A 348 -13.69 36.86 17.13
CA SER A 348 -12.85 37.77 17.95
C SER A 348 -13.18 39.24 17.67
N ALA A 349 -13.37 39.58 16.38
CA ALA A 349 -13.78 40.93 15.99
C ALA A 349 -15.17 41.29 16.56
N LEU A 350 -16.14 40.38 16.46
CA LEU A 350 -17.47 40.56 17.04
C LEU A 350 -17.44 40.71 18.59
N LYS A 351 -16.55 40.01 19.25
CA LYS A 351 -16.37 40.14 20.70
C LYS A 351 -15.63 41.43 21.12
N ALA A 352 -14.79 41.98 20.29
CA ALA A 352 -14.07 43.20 20.54
C ALA A 352 -14.93 44.46 20.34
N ASP A 353 -15.97 44.40 19.49
CA ASP A 353 -16.86 45.54 19.20
C ASP A 353 -17.98 45.67 20.24
N PRO A 354 -18.07 46.82 20.96
CA PRO A 354 -19.12 47.08 21.97
C PRO A 354 -20.54 47.03 21.42
N ARG A 355 -20.77 47.51 20.17
CA ARG A 355 -22.08 47.53 19.54
C ARG A 355 -22.55 46.10 19.21
N SER A 356 -21.64 45.26 18.74
CA SER A 356 -21.92 43.84 18.50
C SER A 356 -22.25 43.10 19.79
N GLN A 357 -21.60 43.44 20.89
CA GLN A 357 -21.87 42.85 22.21
C GLN A 357 -23.27 43.19 22.77
N SER A 358 -23.83 44.37 22.43
CA SER A 358 -25.16 44.73 22.81
C SER A 358 -26.24 44.03 21.97
N GLY A 359 -25.87 43.29 20.91
CA GLY A 359 -26.78 42.62 20.01
C GLY A 359 -27.33 43.48 18.91
N ASP A 360 -26.67 44.66 18.69
CA ASP A 360 -27.01 45.59 17.61
C ASP A 360 -26.69 44.92 16.23
N SER A 361 -27.71 44.89 15.37
CA SER A 361 -27.60 44.26 14.05
C SER A 361 -26.65 45.01 13.12
N GLU A 362 -26.68 46.36 13.20
CA GLU A 362 -25.83 47.20 12.36
C GLU A 362 -24.35 47.10 12.78
N GLY A 363 -24.09 47.10 14.08
CA GLY A 363 -22.76 46.86 14.58
C GLY A 363 -22.19 45.50 14.13
N ILE A 364 -22.97 44.42 14.26
CA ILE A 364 -22.59 43.09 13.79
C ILE A 364 -22.32 43.09 12.27
N ALA A 365 -23.20 43.74 11.47
CA ALA A 365 -23.01 43.78 10.03
C ALA A 365 -21.74 44.52 9.60
N ASN A 366 -21.42 45.64 10.25
CA ASN A 366 -20.17 46.39 10.01
C ASN A 366 -18.92 45.56 10.29
N VAL A 367 -18.88 44.88 11.42
CA VAL A 367 -17.75 44.00 11.76
C VAL A 367 -17.58 42.84 10.76
N VAL A 368 -18.72 42.30 10.24
CA VAL A 368 -18.66 41.25 9.22
C VAL A 368 -18.11 41.78 7.92
N VAL A 369 -18.57 42.99 7.48
CA VAL A 369 -18.07 43.64 6.26
C VAL A 369 -16.57 43.90 6.35
N ASP A 370 -16.08 44.42 7.49
CA ASP A 370 -14.66 44.69 7.71
C ASP A 370 -13.83 43.38 7.68
N SER A 371 -14.34 42.30 8.28
CA SER A 371 -13.71 40.99 8.30
C SER A 371 -13.72 40.30 6.92
N THR A 372 -14.71 40.60 6.06
CA THR A 372 -14.91 39.97 4.76
C THR A 372 -13.70 40.15 3.86
N ARG A 373 -13.13 41.36 3.80
CA ARG A 373 -11.97 41.66 2.95
C ARG A 373 -10.78 40.75 3.30
N HIS A 374 -10.54 40.55 4.57
CA HIS A 374 -9.41 39.71 5.05
C HIS A 374 -9.67 38.23 4.75
N ILE A 375 -10.88 37.73 5.01
CA ILE A 375 -11.25 36.33 4.79
C ILE A 375 -11.23 35.99 3.29
N ILE A 376 -11.79 36.85 2.44
CA ILE A 376 -11.77 36.63 0.98
C ILE A 376 -10.34 36.65 0.45
N SER A 377 -9.49 37.58 0.91
CA SER A 377 -8.08 37.64 0.49
C SER A 377 -7.34 36.37 0.87
N THR A 378 -7.47 35.87 2.10
CA THR A 378 -6.83 34.62 2.55
C THR A 378 -7.39 33.40 1.82
N THR A 379 -8.70 33.36 1.55
CA THR A 379 -9.34 32.30 0.77
C THR A 379 -8.77 32.23 -0.66
N LEU A 380 -8.69 33.37 -1.34
CA LEU A 380 -8.17 33.47 -2.70
C LEU A 380 -6.69 33.09 -2.78
N THR A 381 -5.88 33.56 -1.84
CA THR A 381 -4.44 33.22 -1.80
C THR A 381 -4.23 31.74 -1.52
N THR A 382 -5.04 31.13 -0.63
CA THR A 382 -4.98 29.70 -0.35
C THR A 382 -5.37 28.88 -1.59
N ILE A 383 -6.48 29.20 -2.24
CA ILE A 383 -6.90 28.51 -3.48
C ILE A 383 -5.82 28.68 -4.55
N GLY A 384 -5.33 29.91 -4.77
CA GLY A 384 -4.27 30.20 -5.75
C GLY A 384 -3.00 29.37 -5.50
N GLY A 385 -2.64 29.15 -4.23
CA GLY A 385 -1.52 28.27 -3.86
C GLY A 385 -1.73 26.78 -4.20
N PHE A 386 -2.98 26.33 -4.21
CA PHE A 386 -3.32 24.93 -4.56
C PHE A 386 -3.63 24.69 -6.05
N VAL A 387 -3.86 25.75 -6.85
CA VAL A 387 -4.14 25.63 -8.29
C VAL A 387 -3.05 24.80 -9.02
N PRO A 388 -1.73 25.02 -8.83
CA PRO A 388 -0.74 24.22 -9.49
C PRO A 388 -0.82 22.71 -9.13
N LEU A 389 -1.17 22.39 -7.90
CA LEU A 389 -1.36 21.01 -7.44
C LEU A 389 -2.63 20.37 -8.01
N ILE A 390 -3.68 21.17 -8.24
CA ILE A 390 -4.92 20.68 -8.88
C ILE A 390 -4.68 20.40 -10.37
N VAL A 391 -3.93 21.26 -11.06
CA VAL A 391 -3.77 21.19 -12.52
C VAL A 391 -2.62 20.27 -12.92
N ASN A 392 -1.49 20.34 -12.21
CA ASN A 392 -0.25 19.63 -12.58
C ASN A 392 0.21 18.62 -11.52
N GLY A 393 -0.61 18.33 -10.52
CA GLY A 393 -0.25 17.47 -9.37
C GLY A 393 -0.28 15.96 -9.66
N GLY A 394 -0.50 15.54 -10.90
CA GLY A 394 -0.69 14.13 -11.25
C GLY A 394 -1.95 13.55 -10.60
N GLU A 395 -1.96 12.28 -10.29
CA GLU A 395 -3.12 11.62 -9.66
C GLU A 395 -3.14 11.72 -8.13
N PHE A 396 -2.04 12.14 -7.52
CA PHE A 396 -1.86 12.10 -6.07
C PHE A 396 -2.31 13.38 -5.35
N TRP A 397 -1.83 14.53 -5.81
CA TRP A 397 -2.05 15.81 -5.14
C TRP A 397 -3.45 16.41 -5.35
N PRO A 398 -4.10 16.24 -6.51
CA PRO A 398 -5.40 16.85 -6.76
C PRO A 398 -6.49 16.49 -5.75
N PRO A 399 -6.65 15.25 -5.25
CA PRO A 399 -7.65 14.93 -4.23
C PRO A 399 -7.44 15.71 -2.93
N LEU A 400 -6.19 15.87 -2.49
CA LEU A 400 -5.84 16.68 -1.32
C LEU A 400 -6.10 18.18 -1.57
N ALA A 401 -5.64 18.68 -2.72
CA ALA A 401 -5.74 20.10 -3.06
C ALA A 401 -7.19 20.53 -3.27
N THR A 402 -8.02 19.70 -3.90
CA THR A 402 -9.45 19.97 -4.10
C THR A 402 -10.25 19.88 -2.80
N ALA A 403 -9.87 18.98 -1.87
CA ALA A 403 -10.45 18.93 -0.54
C ALA A 403 -10.21 20.25 0.22
N ILE A 404 -8.96 20.73 0.21
CA ILE A 404 -8.60 21.99 0.88
C ILE A 404 -9.29 23.19 0.18
N ALA A 405 -9.18 23.30 -1.14
CA ALA A 405 -9.75 24.41 -1.88
C ALA A 405 -11.28 24.51 -1.71
N GLY A 406 -11.99 23.40 -1.89
CA GLY A 406 -13.45 23.33 -1.70
C GLY A 406 -13.87 23.66 -0.27
N GLY A 407 -13.15 23.09 0.70
CA GLY A 407 -13.42 23.33 2.11
C GLY A 407 -13.14 24.78 2.54
N VAL A 408 -12.07 25.42 2.05
CA VAL A 408 -11.75 26.83 2.36
C VAL A 408 -12.82 27.79 1.83
N VAL A 409 -13.32 27.57 0.60
CA VAL A 409 -14.46 28.34 0.06
C VAL A 409 -15.68 28.17 0.96
N GLY A 410 -16.04 26.95 1.27
CA GLY A 410 -17.20 26.67 2.11
C GLY A 410 -17.05 27.23 3.54
N SER A 411 -15.86 27.13 4.13
CA SER A 411 -15.59 27.68 5.47
C SER A 411 -15.69 29.19 5.51
N ALA A 412 -15.26 29.90 4.46
CA ALA A 412 -15.43 31.34 4.35
C ALA A 412 -16.92 31.75 4.36
N VAL A 413 -17.75 31.02 3.59
CA VAL A 413 -19.20 31.25 3.61
C VAL A 413 -19.80 31.02 5.00
N ILE A 414 -19.42 29.90 5.67
CA ILE A 414 -19.91 29.60 7.01
C ILE A 414 -19.44 30.64 8.03
N ALA A 415 -18.16 31.05 7.97
CA ALA A 415 -17.60 32.04 8.88
C ALA A 415 -18.28 33.42 8.76
N LEU A 416 -18.63 33.84 7.55
CA LEU A 416 -19.27 35.14 7.28
C LEU A 416 -20.80 35.14 7.45
N SER A 417 -21.44 33.96 7.44
CA SER A 417 -22.90 33.86 7.55
C SER A 417 -23.36 33.25 8.88
N MET A 418 -22.94 32.05 9.18
CA MET A 418 -23.40 31.31 10.36
C MET A 418 -22.81 31.85 11.68
N VAL A 419 -21.51 32.19 11.70
CA VAL A 419 -20.87 32.67 12.93
C VAL A 419 -21.50 33.95 13.45
N PRO A 420 -21.70 35.04 12.64
CA PRO A 420 -22.35 36.25 13.13
C PRO A 420 -23.83 36.02 13.47
N SER A 421 -24.53 35.17 12.73
CA SER A 421 -25.94 34.89 13.02
C SER A 421 -26.14 34.20 14.37
N VAL A 422 -25.31 33.20 14.67
CA VAL A 422 -25.33 32.49 15.98
C VAL A 422 -24.86 33.43 17.09
N PHE A 423 -23.83 34.25 16.83
CA PHE A 423 -23.36 35.25 17.78
C PHE A 423 -24.49 36.24 18.15
N ALA A 424 -25.18 36.80 17.14
CA ALA A 424 -26.33 37.69 17.36
C ALA A 424 -27.42 37.03 18.19
N TYR A 425 -27.76 35.79 17.89
CA TYR A 425 -28.76 35.03 18.65
C TYR A 425 -28.35 34.88 20.14
N ILE A 426 -27.11 34.50 20.40
CA ILE A 426 -26.57 34.34 21.77
C ILE A 426 -26.60 35.67 22.54
N GLN A 427 -26.18 36.79 21.91
CA GLN A 427 -26.14 38.09 22.57
C GLN A 427 -27.54 38.62 22.83
N ARG A 428 -28.48 38.58 21.86
CA ARG A 428 -29.87 38.99 22.07
C ARG A 428 -30.54 38.20 23.22
N LYS A 429 -30.27 36.87 23.32
CA LYS A 429 -30.80 36.08 24.43
C LYS A 429 -30.19 36.49 25.79
N LYS A 430 -28.90 36.88 25.84
CA LYS A 430 -28.27 37.40 27.07
C LYS A 430 -28.89 38.75 27.47
N VAL A 431 -28.97 39.68 26.55
CA VAL A 431 -29.54 41.04 26.79
C VAL A 431 -31.00 40.92 27.28
N ARG A 432 -31.81 40.08 26.63
CA ARG A 432 -33.20 39.87 27.09
C ARG A 432 -33.29 39.27 28.48
N LYS A 433 -32.40 38.31 28.81
CA LYS A 433 -32.36 37.73 30.15
C LYS A 433 -31.94 38.74 31.23
N ALA A 434 -30.95 39.60 30.92
CA ALA A 434 -30.53 40.66 31.80
C ALA A 434 -31.61 41.70 32.07
N ALA A 435 -32.38 42.10 31.01
CA ALA A 435 -33.50 43.02 31.14
C ALA A 435 -34.66 42.45 32.02
N VAL A 436 -34.95 41.16 31.90
CA VAL A 436 -35.97 40.49 32.75
C VAL A 436 -35.52 40.44 34.24
N LEU A 437 -34.22 40.25 34.50
CA LEU A 437 -33.68 40.19 35.86
C LEU A 437 -33.61 41.60 36.53
N GLN A 438 -33.62 42.68 35.74
CA GLN A 438 -33.65 44.05 36.27
C GLN A 438 -35.08 44.54 36.60
N VAL A 439 -36.09 43.87 36.08
CA VAL A 439 -37.51 44.24 36.26
C VAL A 439 -38.18 43.36 37.33
N ALA A 440 -37.55 42.22 37.70
CA ALA A 440 -37.94 41.36 38.85
C ALA A 440 -37.16 41.73 40.11
#